data_8cd0a5cf9ed99d386888b25e7a7c7b52
#
_entry.id   8cd0a5cf9ed99d386888b25e7a7c7b52
#
_cell.length_a   1.000
_cell.length_b   1.000
_cell.length_c   1.000
_cell.angle_alpha   90.00
_cell.angle_beta   90.00
_cell.angle_gamma   90.00
#
_symmetry.space_group_name_H-M   'P 1'
#
loop_
_entity.id
_entity.type
_entity.pdbx_description
1 polymer ?
#
loop_
_entity_poly.entity_id
_entity_poly.type
_entity_poly.pdbx_seq_one_letter_code
_entity_poly.pdbx_strand_id
1 'polypeptide(L)'
;MDFPSSLQDQQIEIKSKFSPNFGFLLLFAVSVSLNFYFLFFDGKNSVETAKAIPQEEVSLEIEQTISQEEASFNLVGSKDEGLNREKNISLDKIVPPAPKIQQVSFSISDDKKIGDKVVQSLEFKVRNSLNFTVCKIISHKEGCAALSAHLGRLMSWFFDVNRSIRNGDAMKVIYQAQDGPEQFKILNLSYKSQRFGKTFVANFFDGLGQAGYFDLDGNEIASRIEESQSPMRTYTEITSLPGDFRKGLGGHSGTDFKAPVGTPVYSGFKGKVTRANWNVRANGYCVEIDHPQKGIKTLYLHLSKVLVKPGQTIKGGQKIAESGNTGRTFAPHLHYEIQHRKNRDRIYNPFKSKHHKHYARKIPVDRLEQFKKTVKGYNSLLKQS
;
A
#
# COMPACT_ATOMS: atom_id res chain seq x y z
N MET A 1 -5.44 -25.26 21.76
CA MET A 1 -4.88 -24.00 22.27
C MET A 1 -5.79 -22.89 21.78
N ASP A 2 -6.64 -22.44 22.70
CA ASP A 2 -7.69 -21.47 22.40
C ASP A 2 -7.10 -20.08 22.26
N PHE A 3 -7.39 -19.42 21.14
CA PHE A 3 -7.10 -18.01 20.93
C PHE A 3 -8.10 -17.17 21.75
N PRO A 4 -7.65 -16.13 22.45
CA PRO A 4 -8.57 -15.27 23.19
C PRO A 4 -9.53 -14.54 22.23
N SER A 5 -10.81 -14.63 22.52
CA SER A 5 -11.97 -14.16 21.75
C SER A 5 -12.20 -12.64 21.73
N SER A 6 -11.20 -11.80 22.05
CA SER A 6 -11.38 -10.36 22.27
C SER A 6 -10.98 -9.43 21.13
N LEU A 7 -10.87 -9.93 19.89
CA LEU A 7 -10.65 -9.10 18.70
C LEU A 7 -11.85 -9.15 17.73
N GLN A 8 -13.06 -9.12 18.30
CA GLN A 8 -14.28 -8.96 17.53
C GLN A 8 -14.52 -7.49 17.20
N ASP A 9 -14.83 -7.26 15.91
CA ASP A 9 -15.44 -6.05 15.34
C ASP A 9 -14.79 -4.68 15.60
N GLN A 10 -13.58 -4.42 15.08
CA GLN A 10 -13.19 -3.05 14.81
C GLN A 10 -13.79 -2.59 13.47
N GLN A 11 -14.96 -1.98 13.56
CA GLN A 11 -15.60 -1.24 12.48
C GLN A 11 -14.82 0.07 12.26
N ILE A 12 -14.33 0.30 11.04
CA ILE A 12 -13.78 1.60 10.65
C ILE A 12 -14.97 2.44 10.14
N GLU A 13 -15.51 3.30 11.01
CA GLU A 13 -16.50 4.31 10.64
C GLU A 13 -15.76 5.55 10.12
N ILE A 14 -15.76 5.77 8.81
CA ILE A 14 -15.21 6.99 8.20
C ILE A 14 -16.32 8.04 8.18
N LYS A 15 -16.32 8.94 9.17
CA LYS A 15 -17.18 10.13 9.16
C LYS A 15 -16.54 11.24 8.36
N SER A 16 -17.01 11.53 7.15
CA SER A 16 -16.68 12.76 6.42
C SER A 16 -17.58 13.89 6.90
N LYS A 17 -17.05 14.85 7.66
CA LYS A 17 -17.69 16.14 7.85
C LYS A 17 -17.19 17.07 6.73
N PHE A 18 -17.99 17.24 5.68
CA PHE A 18 -17.80 18.32 4.72
C PHE A 18 -18.82 19.42 5.02
N SER A 19 -18.34 20.61 5.36
CA SER A 19 -19.10 21.86 5.23
C SER A 19 -18.55 22.59 4.00
N PRO A 20 -19.39 23.03 3.05
CA PRO A 20 -18.90 23.71 1.85
C PRO A 20 -18.58 25.17 2.19
N ASN A 21 -17.29 25.52 2.23
CA ASN A 21 -16.86 26.92 2.28
C ASN A 21 -16.94 27.54 0.87
N PHE A 22 -17.54 28.73 0.77
CA PHE A 22 -17.78 29.50 -0.45
C PHE A 22 -16.55 29.77 -1.32
N GLY A 23 -15.33 29.72 -0.73
CA GLY A 23 -14.04 29.83 -1.45
C GLY A 23 -13.71 28.65 -2.36
N PHE A 24 -14.27 27.47 -2.10
CA PHE A 24 -14.03 26.27 -2.91
C PHE A 24 -14.79 26.30 -4.24
N LEU A 25 -15.96 26.94 -4.27
CA LEU A 25 -16.76 27.13 -5.48
C LEU A 25 -16.06 28.06 -6.50
N LEU A 26 -15.33 29.07 -6.02
CA LEU A 26 -14.62 30.02 -6.89
C LEU A 26 -13.40 29.35 -7.55
N LEU A 27 -12.63 28.56 -6.81
CA LEU A 27 -11.49 27.80 -7.34
C LEU A 27 -11.91 26.71 -8.33
N PHE A 28 -13.08 26.09 -8.11
CA PHE A 28 -13.65 25.10 -9.03
C PHE A 28 -14.10 25.74 -10.35
N ALA A 29 -14.72 26.91 -10.30
CA ALA A 29 -15.15 27.65 -11.49
C ALA A 29 -13.96 28.12 -12.34
N VAL A 30 -12.86 28.57 -11.73
CA VAL A 30 -11.62 28.96 -12.44
C VAL A 30 -10.94 27.75 -13.07
N SER A 31 -10.89 26.61 -12.40
CA SER A 31 -10.31 25.37 -12.94
C SER A 31 -11.11 24.82 -14.12
N VAL A 32 -12.45 24.91 -14.09
CA VAL A 32 -13.32 24.49 -15.20
C VAL A 32 -13.15 25.42 -16.40
N SER A 33 -13.05 26.73 -16.18
CA SER A 33 -12.86 27.71 -17.25
C SER A 33 -11.50 27.58 -17.95
N LEU A 34 -10.43 27.30 -17.22
CA LEU A 34 -9.09 27.03 -17.79
C LEU A 34 -9.09 25.73 -18.61
N ASN A 35 -9.74 24.67 -18.16
CA ASN A 35 -9.84 23.43 -18.94
C ASN A 35 -10.69 23.59 -20.20
N PHE A 36 -11.75 24.44 -20.18
CA PHE A 36 -12.54 24.76 -21.37
C PHE A 36 -11.74 25.58 -22.38
N TYR A 37 -10.90 26.51 -21.92
CA TYR A 37 -10.04 27.30 -22.79
C TYR A 37 -9.02 26.43 -23.55
N PHE A 38 -8.37 25.50 -22.87
CA PHE A 38 -7.42 24.56 -23.50
C PHE A 38 -8.07 23.55 -24.45
N LEU A 39 -9.34 23.16 -24.23
CA LEU A 39 -10.05 22.24 -25.11
C LEU A 39 -10.56 22.85 -26.43
N PHE A 40 -10.75 24.16 -26.48
CA PHE A 40 -11.37 24.84 -27.66
C PHE A 40 -10.44 25.76 -28.43
N PHE A 41 -9.28 26.16 -27.93
CA PHE A 41 -8.40 27.13 -28.57
C PHE A 41 -7.06 26.58 -29.07
N ASP A 42 -6.69 25.34 -28.78
CA ASP A 42 -5.43 24.74 -29.26
C ASP A 42 -5.64 23.79 -30.43
N GLY A 43 -6.17 24.32 -31.49
CA GLY A 43 -6.27 23.68 -32.79
C GLY A 43 -5.61 24.50 -33.87
N LYS A 44 -4.26 24.54 -33.92
CA LYS A 44 -3.35 24.73 -35.07
C LYS A 44 -2.03 25.33 -34.57
N ASN A 45 -0.94 24.51 -34.54
CA ASN A 45 0.29 24.74 -35.25
C ASN A 45 1.43 23.85 -34.71
N SER A 46 1.98 23.09 -35.66
CA SER A 46 3.41 22.75 -35.93
C SER A 46 4.30 22.33 -34.74
N VAL A 47 4.76 21.11 -34.87
CA VAL A 47 5.93 20.51 -34.24
C VAL A 47 7.16 21.44 -34.40
N GLU A 48 7.64 21.96 -33.27
CA GLU A 48 9.01 22.47 -33.17
C GLU A 48 9.68 21.87 -31.93
N THR A 49 10.85 21.35 -32.12
CA THR A 49 11.72 20.65 -31.19
C THR A 49 12.04 21.50 -29.97
N ALA A 50 11.59 21.06 -28.80
CA ALA A 50 11.97 21.64 -27.52
C ALA A 50 13.44 21.34 -27.21
N LYS A 51 14.27 22.37 -27.13
CA LYS A 51 15.62 22.32 -26.56
C LYS A 51 15.52 22.15 -25.04
N ALA A 52 16.29 21.23 -24.50
CA ALA A 52 16.41 21.03 -23.07
C ALA A 52 16.94 22.29 -22.35
N ILE A 53 16.28 22.74 -21.30
CA ILE A 53 16.72 23.82 -20.42
C ILE A 53 17.68 23.22 -19.38
N PRO A 54 18.84 23.85 -19.11
CA PRO A 54 19.79 23.34 -18.11
C PRO A 54 19.21 23.39 -16.69
N GLN A 55 19.46 22.35 -15.90
CA GLN A 55 18.91 22.17 -14.54
C GLN A 55 19.39 23.19 -13.49
N GLU A 56 20.39 24.02 -13.79
CA GLU A 56 20.93 25.01 -12.84
C GLU A 56 20.03 26.24 -12.64
N GLU A 57 19.23 26.64 -13.62
CA GLU A 57 18.35 27.82 -13.48
C GLU A 57 17.12 27.59 -12.62
N VAL A 58 16.63 26.32 -12.51
CA VAL A 58 15.43 26.01 -11.71
C VAL A 58 15.71 26.03 -10.22
N SER A 59 16.94 25.76 -9.79
CA SER A 59 17.34 25.75 -8.38
C SER A 59 17.41 27.16 -7.77
N LEU A 60 17.76 28.16 -8.54
CA LEU A 60 17.89 29.55 -8.09
C LEU A 60 16.53 30.26 -7.88
N GLU A 61 15.52 29.93 -8.70
CA GLU A 61 14.18 30.51 -8.52
C GLU A 61 13.45 29.96 -7.28
N ILE A 62 13.71 28.71 -6.90
CA ILE A 62 13.09 28.10 -5.71
C ILE A 62 13.68 28.68 -4.41
N GLU A 63 14.99 28.93 -4.35
CA GLU A 63 15.62 29.55 -3.18
C GLU A 63 15.20 31.02 -2.99
N GLN A 64 14.98 31.77 -4.06
CA GLN A 64 14.51 33.16 -3.98
C GLN A 64 13.05 33.27 -3.52
N THR A 65 12.20 32.30 -3.86
CA THR A 65 10.79 32.29 -3.43
C THR A 65 10.64 31.95 -1.94
N ILE A 66 11.46 31.04 -1.41
CA ILE A 66 11.45 30.68 0.01
C ILE A 66 11.95 31.83 0.90
N SER A 67 12.96 32.58 0.45
CA SER A 67 13.49 33.73 1.22
C SER A 67 12.54 34.93 1.26
N GLN A 68 11.61 35.07 0.31
CA GLN A 68 10.60 36.14 0.31
C GLN A 68 9.38 35.82 1.19
N GLU A 69 9.02 34.54 1.37
CA GLU A 69 7.93 34.16 2.28
C GLU A 69 8.35 34.24 3.76
N GLU A 70 9.59 33.96 4.11
CA GLU A 70 10.07 34.13 5.51
C GLU A 70 10.18 35.60 5.93
N ALA A 71 10.41 36.54 5.01
CA ALA A 71 10.48 37.98 5.30
C ALA A 71 9.10 38.61 5.51
N SER A 72 8.01 38.01 5.03
CA SER A 72 6.65 38.57 5.14
C SER A 72 5.90 38.15 6.41
N PHE A 73 6.41 37.16 7.16
CA PHE A 73 5.75 36.67 8.38
C PHE A 73 6.12 37.45 9.65
N ASN A 74 7.12 38.35 9.62
CA ASN A 74 7.62 39.09 10.79
C ASN A 74 7.09 40.52 10.92
N LEU A 75 6.04 40.93 10.19
CA LEU A 75 5.54 42.31 10.14
C LEU A 75 4.07 42.53 10.54
N VAL A 76 3.46 41.63 11.30
CA VAL A 76 2.13 41.89 11.87
C VAL A 76 2.08 41.52 13.35
N GLY A 77 2.16 42.58 14.18
CA GLY A 77 1.76 42.45 15.59
C GLY A 77 2.57 43.31 16.55
N SER A 78 2.26 44.50 16.76
CA SER A 78 1.58 45.14 17.91
C SER A 78 2.08 46.55 18.16
N LYS A 79 1.17 47.49 18.08
CA LYS A 79 1.22 48.76 18.84
C LYS A 79 0.52 48.48 20.17
N ASP A 80 1.18 48.75 21.30
CA ASP A 80 0.80 49.75 22.27
C ASP A 80 1.58 49.63 23.61
N GLU A 81 2.04 50.81 24.01
CA GLU A 81 2.24 51.38 25.34
C GLU A 81 3.20 50.76 26.40
N GLY A 82 4.28 51.44 26.56
CA GLY A 82 4.83 52.04 27.75
C GLY A 82 5.02 51.20 29.03
N LEU A 83 6.28 50.89 29.39
CA LEU A 83 6.92 51.31 30.64
C LEU A 83 8.40 50.88 30.70
N ASN A 84 9.27 51.85 30.96
CA ASN A 84 10.68 51.68 31.24
C ASN A 84 10.94 50.70 32.39
N ARG A 85 11.79 49.69 32.15
CA ARG A 85 12.77 49.18 33.11
C ARG A 85 13.84 48.36 32.39
N GLU A 86 15.00 48.95 32.22
CA GLU A 86 16.21 48.22 31.84
C GLU A 86 16.53 47.15 32.88
N LYS A 87 16.49 45.90 32.45
CA LYS A 87 17.27 44.82 33.06
C LYS A 87 17.95 44.07 31.94
N ASN A 88 19.24 44.27 31.84
CA ASN A 88 20.16 43.46 31.05
C ASN A 88 20.02 41.99 31.46
N ILE A 89 19.29 41.22 30.71
CA ILE A 89 19.29 39.76 30.78
C ILE A 89 20.05 39.28 29.55
N SER A 90 21.25 38.74 29.79
CA SER A 90 22.10 38.10 28.81
C SER A 90 21.28 37.00 28.08
N LEU A 91 21.15 37.16 26.77
CA LEU A 91 20.36 36.29 25.86
C LEU A 91 21.03 34.93 25.57
N ASP A 92 22.14 34.62 26.26
CA ASP A 92 22.94 33.43 25.95
C ASP A 92 22.50 32.12 26.66
N LYS A 93 21.34 32.09 27.32
CA LYS A 93 20.95 30.92 28.13
C LYS A 93 19.60 30.28 27.85
N ILE A 94 18.92 30.59 26.76
CA ILE A 94 17.63 29.91 26.42
C ILE A 94 17.56 29.53 24.93
N VAL A 95 18.62 28.89 24.43
CA VAL A 95 18.48 28.06 23.22
C VAL A 95 18.57 26.63 23.72
N PRO A 96 17.47 25.84 23.69
CA PRO A 96 17.58 24.41 23.96
C PRO A 96 18.57 23.84 22.96
N PRO A 97 19.49 22.93 23.36
CA PRO A 97 20.44 22.34 22.44
C PRO A 97 19.64 21.69 21.29
N ALA A 98 20.00 22.04 20.07
CA ALA A 98 19.42 21.46 18.88
C ALA A 98 19.36 19.92 19.04
N PRO A 99 18.22 19.27 18.76
CA PRO A 99 18.09 17.84 18.95
C PRO A 99 19.23 17.17 18.19
N LYS A 100 20.11 16.47 18.92
CA LYS A 100 21.18 15.68 18.31
C LYS A 100 20.54 14.78 17.28
N ILE A 101 20.77 15.05 16.01
CA ILE A 101 20.37 14.18 14.90
C ILE A 101 21.15 12.88 15.12
N GLN A 102 20.56 11.95 15.84
CA GLN A 102 21.15 10.64 16.01
C GLN A 102 21.19 9.98 14.63
N GLN A 103 22.38 9.70 14.15
CA GLN A 103 22.58 9.01 12.87
C GLN A 103 21.80 7.68 12.86
N VAL A 104 21.11 7.42 11.76
CA VAL A 104 20.46 6.13 11.54
C VAL A 104 21.57 5.12 11.30
N SER A 105 21.79 4.19 12.24
CA SER A 105 22.67 3.06 11.98
C SER A 105 21.95 2.12 11.01
N PHE A 106 22.48 1.99 9.81
CA PHE A 106 21.99 1.04 8.80
C PHE A 106 23.19 0.35 8.16
N SER A 107 23.01 -0.89 7.73
CA SER A 107 23.91 -1.57 6.82
C SER A 107 23.17 -1.93 5.54
N ILE A 108 23.75 -1.57 4.40
CA ILE A 108 23.34 -2.04 3.08
C ILE A 108 24.45 -2.97 2.61
N SER A 109 24.10 -4.16 2.19
CA SER A 109 25.01 -5.02 1.48
C SER A 109 24.48 -5.16 0.06
N ASP A 110 25.25 -4.66 -0.89
CA ASP A 110 24.94 -4.74 -2.30
C ASP A 110 25.36 -6.11 -2.87
N ASP A 111 24.53 -6.65 -3.77
CA ASP A 111 24.83 -7.75 -4.71
C ASP A 111 25.37 -9.06 -4.09
N LYS A 112 24.65 -9.58 -3.11
CA LYS A 112 24.83 -10.97 -2.67
C LYS A 112 24.12 -11.92 -3.65
N LYS A 113 24.61 -13.15 -3.79
CA LYS A 113 23.99 -14.16 -4.65
C LYS A 113 23.35 -15.28 -3.83
N ILE A 114 22.14 -15.67 -4.23
CA ILE A 114 21.49 -16.93 -3.82
C ILE A 114 21.31 -17.76 -5.10
N GLY A 115 22.20 -18.74 -5.32
CA GLY A 115 22.31 -19.38 -6.63
C GLY A 115 22.67 -18.34 -7.68
N ASP A 116 21.91 -18.29 -8.78
CA ASP A 116 22.12 -17.32 -9.88
C ASP A 116 21.45 -15.96 -9.66
N LYS A 117 20.74 -15.78 -8.54
CA LYS A 117 19.93 -14.56 -8.28
C LYS A 117 20.72 -13.55 -7.46
N VAL A 118 20.79 -12.33 -7.97
CA VAL A 118 21.31 -11.17 -7.23
C VAL A 118 20.26 -10.71 -6.22
N VAL A 119 20.66 -10.57 -4.96
CA VAL A 119 19.79 -10.14 -3.87
C VAL A 119 20.45 -9.03 -3.07
N GLN A 120 19.65 -8.18 -2.47
CA GLN A 120 20.09 -7.08 -1.63
C GLN A 120 19.61 -7.31 -0.20
N SER A 121 20.40 -6.86 0.78
CA SER A 121 20.00 -6.91 2.19
C SER A 121 20.01 -5.53 2.82
N LEU A 122 19.02 -5.25 3.67
CA LEU A 122 18.92 -4.06 4.49
C LEU A 122 18.78 -4.46 5.94
N GLU A 123 19.54 -3.80 6.82
CA GLU A 123 19.37 -3.87 8.26
C GLU A 123 19.28 -2.44 8.83
N PHE A 124 18.20 -2.13 9.55
CA PHE A 124 17.98 -0.77 10.06
C PHE A 124 17.05 -0.75 11.28
N LYS A 125 17.09 0.38 11.99
CA LYS A 125 16.07 0.73 13.00
C LYS A 125 15.10 1.75 12.41
N VAL A 126 13.81 1.50 12.60
CA VAL A 126 12.73 2.39 12.12
C VAL A 126 12.83 3.75 12.81
N ARG A 127 12.64 4.83 12.03
CA ARG A 127 12.52 6.22 12.51
C ARG A 127 11.36 6.90 11.80
N ASN A 128 10.54 7.64 12.53
CA ASN A 128 9.32 8.30 12.05
C ASN A 128 8.33 7.31 11.46
N SER A 129 8.54 6.89 10.21
CA SER A 129 7.73 5.88 9.54
C SER A 129 8.61 4.89 8.78
N LEU A 130 8.02 3.74 8.41
CA LEU A 130 8.71 2.75 7.57
C LEU A 130 9.14 3.37 6.24
N ASN A 131 8.22 4.09 5.57
CA ASN A 131 8.50 4.74 4.29
C ASN A 131 9.63 5.78 4.40
N PHE A 132 9.57 6.67 5.40
CA PHE A 132 10.62 7.65 5.64
C PHE A 132 11.98 6.97 5.84
N THR A 133 12.03 5.91 6.66
CA THR A 133 13.28 5.21 6.97
C THR A 133 13.86 4.52 5.75
N VAL A 134 13.06 3.75 5.02
CA VAL A 134 13.49 3.04 3.82
C VAL A 134 13.97 4.01 2.75
N CYS A 135 13.21 5.09 2.48
CA CYS A 135 13.58 6.06 1.47
C CYS A 135 14.82 6.88 1.84
N LYS A 136 15.06 7.13 3.14
CA LYS A 136 16.30 7.78 3.56
C LYS A 136 17.53 6.89 3.39
N ILE A 137 17.38 5.57 3.58
CA ILE A 137 18.49 4.60 3.46
C ILE A 137 18.88 4.39 2.00
N ILE A 138 17.87 4.26 1.10
CA ILE A 138 18.10 4.02 -0.32
C ILE A 138 17.82 5.29 -1.15
N SER A 139 18.18 6.45 -0.62
CA SER A 139 17.83 7.81 -1.10
C SER A 139 18.14 8.09 -2.57
N HIS A 140 19.08 7.36 -3.18
CA HIS A 140 19.46 7.51 -4.59
C HIS A 140 18.95 6.38 -5.49
N LYS A 141 18.11 5.46 -4.96
CA LYS A 141 17.57 4.33 -5.73
C LYS A 141 16.07 4.57 -5.96
N GLU A 142 15.66 4.49 -7.20
CA GLU A 142 14.24 4.48 -7.57
C GLU A 142 13.54 3.31 -6.86
N GLY A 143 12.26 3.50 -6.49
CA GLY A 143 11.44 2.43 -5.94
C GLY A 143 11.44 2.32 -4.41
N CYS A 144 12.04 3.24 -3.64
CA CYS A 144 12.03 3.17 -2.18
C CYS A 144 10.62 3.15 -1.58
N ALA A 145 9.69 3.92 -2.15
CA ALA A 145 8.29 3.95 -1.71
C ALA A 145 7.60 2.62 -2.01
N ALA A 146 7.89 2.00 -3.16
CA ALA A 146 7.36 0.69 -3.53
C ALA A 146 7.90 -0.41 -2.60
N LEU A 147 9.21 -0.45 -2.33
CA LEU A 147 9.80 -1.40 -1.37
C LEU A 147 9.17 -1.26 0.02
N SER A 148 9.03 -0.01 0.50
CA SER A 148 8.35 0.26 1.78
C SER A 148 6.90 -0.23 1.79
N ALA A 149 6.16 -0.04 0.69
CA ALA A 149 4.80 -0.53 0.55
C ALA A 149 4.72 -2.06 0.58
N HIS A 150 5.64 -2.76 -0.13
CA HIS A 150 5.73 -4.23 -0.08
C HIS A 150 6.02 -4.74 1.33
N LEU A 151 6.96 -4.11 2.05
CA LEU A 151 7.27 -4.46 3.44
C LEU A 151 6.05 -4.24 4.34
N GLY A 152 5.39 -3.08 4.23
CA GLY A 152 4.19 -2.76 4.99
C GLY A 152 3.06 -3.75 4.71
N ARG A 153 2.88 -4.14 3.45
CA ARG A 153 1.90 -5.14 3.03
C ARG A 153 2.16 -6.49 3.70
N LEU A 154 3.41 -6.96 3.64
CA LEU A 154 3.79 -8.23 4.27
C LEU A 154 3.57 -8.22 5.78
N MET A 155 3.94 -7.10 6.45
CA MET A 155 3.77 -6.94 7.90
C MET A 155 2.29 -6.85 8.32
N SER A 156 1.39 -6.40 7.44
CA SER A 156 -0.04 -6.27 7.75
C SER A 156 -0.75 -7.60 8.02
N TRP A 157 -0.12 -8.72 7.69
CA TRP A 157 -0.57 -10.04 8.08
C TRP A 157 -0.35 -10.33 9.56
N PHE A 158 0.64 -9.69 10.19
CA PHE A 158 0.93 -9.87 11.61
C PHE A 158 0.14 -8.90 12.50
N PHE A 159 0.01 -7.62 12.09
CA PHE A 159 -0.59 -6.57 12.89
C PHE A 159 -0.98 -5.34 12.05
N ASP A 160 -1.68 -4.38 12.65
CA ASP A 160 -1.94 -3.06 12.04
C ASP A 160 -0.63 -2.25 12.01
N VAL A 161 -0.05 -2.15 10.82
CA VAL A 161 1.24 -1.51 10.56
C VAL A 161 1.25 -0.05 11.00
N ASN A 162 0.18 0.71 10.66
CA ASN A 162 0.09 2.14 10.94
C ASN A 162 0.03 2.45 12.44
N ARG A 163 -0.51 1.53 13.23
CA ARG A 163 -0.71 1.70 14.68
C ARG A 163 0.38 1.03 15.52
N SER A 164 1.20 0.17 14.93
CA SER A 164 2.05 -0.74 15.70
C SER A 164 3.54 -0.49 15.56
N ILE A 165 3.99 0.04 14.45
CA ILE A 165 5.41 0.37 14.24
C ILE A 165 5.84 1.50 15.19
N ARG A 166 7.03 1.36 15.77
CA ARG A 166 7.62 2.33 16.69
C ARG A 166 9.04 2.70 16.27
N ASN A 167 9.45 3.92 16.64
CA ASN A 167 10.84 4.33 16.53
C ASN A 167 11.73 3.36 17.33
N GLY A 168 12.83 2.93 16.71
CA GLY A 168 13.76 1.99 17.31
C GLY A 168 13.43 0.50 17.08
N ASP A 169 12.27 0.16 16.50
CA ASP A 169 12.02 -1.21 16.04
C ASP A 169 13.07 -1.61 15.00
N ALA A 170 13.65 -2.81 15.13
CA ALA A 170 14.70 -3.26 14.23
C ALA A 170 14.12 -4.11 13.09
N MET A 171 14.60 -3.88 11.88
CA MET A 171 14.20 -4.61 10.69
C MET A 171 15.41 -5.13 9.93
N LYS A 172 15.33 -6.39 9.49
CA LYS A 172 16.28 -7.02 8.56
C LYS A 172 15.47 -7.54 7.39
N VAL A 173 15.93 -7.25 6.18
CA VAL A 173 15.23 -7.59 4.93
C VAL A 173 16.22 -8.14 3.93
N ILE A 174 15.85 -9.21 3.23
CA ILE A 174 16.48 -9.65 1.99
C ILE A 174 15.42 -9.50 0.90
N TYR A 175 15.77 -8.83 -0.17
CA TYR A 175 14.89 -8.62 -1.30
C TYR A 175 15.61 -8.73 -2.63
N GLN A 176 14.86 -8.98 -3.68
CA GLN A 176 15.30 -9.03 -5.05
C GLN A 176 14.52 -7.96 -5.84
N ALA A 177 15.23 -7.11 -6.60
CA ALA A 177 14.59 -6.30 -7.61
C ALA A 177 14.07 -7.21 -8.74
N GLN A 178 12.90 -6.90 -9.28
CA GLN A 178 12.29 -7.61 -10.40
C GLN A 178 12.39 -6.73 -11.65
N ASP A 179 12.13 -7.32 -12.82
CA ASP A 179 12.08 -6.58 -14.08
C ASP A 179 10.95 -5.54 -14.04
N GLY A 180 11.32 -4.27 -14.16
CA GLY A 180 10.46 -3.11 -14.10
C GLY A 180 10.71 -2.20 -12.89
N PRO A 181 10.47 -0.89 -13.05
CA PRO A 181 10.62 0.06 -11.98
C PRO A 181 9.64 -0.29 -10.84
N GLU A 182 10.10 -0.20 -9.61
CA GLU A 182 9.27 -0.36 -8.41
C GLU A 182 8.72 -1.79 -8.15
N GLN A 183 9.25 -2.83 -8.80
CA GLN A 183 8.89 -4.21 -8.52
C GLN A 183 9.93 -4.92 -7.66
N PHE A 184 9.52 -5.35 -6.48
CA PHE A 184 10.38 -6.03 -5.52
C PHE A 184 9.76 -7.34 -5.04
N LYS A 185 10.61 -8.33 -4.83
CA LYS A 185 10.26 -9.58 -4.18
C LYS A 185 10.99 -9.67 -2.85
N ILE A 186 10.26 -9.63 -1.76
CA ILE A 186 10.82 -9.87 -0.43
C ILE A 186 11.11 -11.35 -0.32
N LEU A 187 12.34 -11.71 0.05
CA LEU A 187 12.75 -13.11 0.25
C LEU A 187 12.74 -13.47 1.73
N ASN A 188 13.18 -12.54 2.57
CA ASN A 188 13.14 -12.68 4.02
C ASN A 188 12.86 -11.35 4.67
N LEU A 189 12.04 -11.37 5.71
CA LEU A 189 11.77 -10.25 6.60
C LEU A 189 11.93 -10.75 8.04
N SER A 190 12.70 -10.02 8.86
CA SER A 190 12.74 -10.15 10.31
C SER A 190 12.48 -8.78 10.93
N TYR A 191 11.42 -8.67 11.73
CA TYR A 191 11.00 -7.43 12.38
C TYR A 191 10.90 -7.61 13.88
N LYS A 192 11.81 -6.98 14.64
CA LYS A 192 11.82 -6.97 16.11
C LYS A 192 11.02 -5.79 16.63
N SER A 193 9.83 -6.05 17.14
CA SER A 193 8.91 -5.03 17.66
C SER A 193 9.11 -4.80 19.15
N GLN A 194 9.29 -3.54 19.52
CA GLN A 194 9.29 -3.13 20.93
C GLN A 194 7.88 -3.22 21.52
N ARG A 195 6.85 -2.84 20.74
CA ARG A 195 5.45 -2.88 21.18
C ARG A 195 5.00 -4.26 21.61
N PHE A 196 5.37 -5.29 20.85
CA PHE A 196 4.94 -6.68 21.09
C PHE A 196 5.98 -7.51 21.83
N GLY A 197 7.19 -6.98 22.09
CA GLY A 197 8.26 -7.69 22.76
C GLY A 197 8.77 -8.94 22.03
N LYS A 198 8.44 -9.08 20.72
CA LYS A 198 8.81 -10.26 19.92
C LYS A 198 9.30 -9.92 18.52
N THR A 199 9.91 -10.92 17.87
CA THR A 199 10.34 -10.84 16.47
C THR A 199 9.32 -11.55 15.58
N PHE A 200 8.86 -10.87 14.55
CA PHE A 200 8.05 -11.42 13.46
C PHE A 200 8.96 -11.79 12.31
N VAL A 201 8.75 -12.96 11.72
CA VAL A 201 9.58 -13.46 10.62
C VAL A 201 8.70 -13.91 9.47
N ALA A 202 9.09 -13.56 8.24
CA ALA A 202 8.43 -14.02 7.02
C ALA A 202 9.51 -14.53 6.04
N ASN A 203 9.44 -15.79 5.66
CA ASN A 203 10.34 -16.41 4.70
C ASN A 203 9.55 -16.76 3.44
N PHE A 204 10.00 -16.26 2.30
CA PHE A 204 9.44 -16.64 1.01
C PHE A 204 9.82 -18.09 0.67
N PHE A 205 8.82 -18.87 0.22
CA PHE A 205 9.01 -20.22 -0.26
C PHE A 205 8.06 -20.54 -1.41
N ASP A 206 8.58 -21.12 -2.48
CA ASP A 206 7.86 -21.44 -3.71
C ASP A 206 7.76 -22.97 -4.00
N GLY A 207 8.28 -23.79 -3.10
CA GLY A 207 8.32 -25.24 -3.25
C GLY A 207 6.98 -25.98 -3.09
N LEU A 208 5.84 -25.25 -3.06
CA LEU A 208 4.49 -25.83 -2.87
C LEU A 208 3.58 -25.66 -4.10
N GLY A 209 4.14 -25.38 -5.27
CA GLY A 209 3.36 -25.07 -6.48
C GLY A 209 2.77 -23.67 -6.49
N GLN A 210 2.31 -23.16 -5.36
CA GLN A 210 1.95 -21.75 -5.14
C GLN A 210 2.81 -21.15 -4.05
N ALA A 211 3.56 -20.12 -4.40
CA ALA A 211 4.45 -19.42 -3.48
C ALA A 211 3.71 -18.82 -2.28
N GLY A 212 4.42 -18.59 -1.18
CA GLY A 212 3.90 -17.97 0.03
C GLY A 212 5.01 -17.52 0.98
N TYR A 213 4.58 -16.88 2.07
CA TYR A 213 5.46 -16.48 3.16
C TYR A 213 5.14 -17.30 4.40
N PHE A 214 6.17 -17.84 5.03
CA PHE A 214 6.04 -18.76 6.14
C PHE A 214 6.89 -18.31 7.33
N ASP A 215 6.41 -18.61 8.55
CA ASP A 215 7.20 -18.47 9.78
C ASP A 215 8.31 -19.54 9.89
N LEU A 216 9.05 -19.54 10.98
CA LEU A 216 10.12 -20.51 11.19
C LEU A 216 9.61 -21.95 11.41
N ASP A 217 8.36 -22.10 11.83
CA ASP A 217 7.70 -23.39 12.06
C ASP A 217 7.01 -23.93 10.79
N GLY A 218 7.12 -23.18 9.68
CA GLY A 218 6.51 -23.53 8.40
C GLY A 218 5.02 -23.26 8.30
N ASN A 219 4.45 -22.41 9.18
CA ASN A 219 3.07 -21.97 9.05
C ASN A 219 3.02 -20.74 8.13
N GLU A 220 2.08 -20.73 7.18
CA GLU A 220 1.87 -19.57 6.31
C GLU A 220 1.37 -18.38 7.12
N ILE A 221 2.00 -17.21 6.93
CA ILE A 221 1.62 -15.99 7.64
C ILE A 221 0.38 -15.30 7.04
N ALA A 222 0.15 -15.51 5.75
CA ALA A 222 -1.02 -14.98 5.05
C ALA A 222 -2.22 -15.91 5.25
N SER A 223 -3.36 -15.34 5.62
CA SER A 223 -4.63 -16.05 5.58
C SER A 223 -5.07 -16.26 4.12
N ARG A 224 -5.69 -17.39 3.83
CA ARG A 224 -6.30 -17.71 2.54
C ARG A 224 -7.79 -17.90 2.68
N ILE A 225 -8.53 -17.57 1.63
CA ILE A 225 -9.97 -17.84 1.55
C ILE A 225 -10.14 -19.27 1.02
N GLU A 226 -11.05 -20.06 1.63
CA GLU A 226 -11.38 -21.40 1.13
C GLU A 226 -11.78 -21.35 -0.35
N GLU A 227 -11.33 -22.33 -1.12
CA GLU A 227 -11.46 -22.38 -2.58
C GLU A 227 -12.90 -22.21 -3.07
N SER A 228 -13.85 -22.80 -2.32
CA SER A 228 -15.29 -22.71 -2.61
C SER A 228 -15.85 -21.28 -2.56
N GLN A 229 -15.17 -20.37 -1.85
CA GLN A 229 -15.57 -18.98 -1.61
C GLN A 229 -14.56 -17.97 -2.16
N SER A 230 -13.40 -18.42 -2.64
CA SER A 230 -12.37 -17.53 -3.14
C SER A 230 -12.78 -16.86 -4.45
N PRO A 231 -12.61 -15.53 -4.61
CA PRO A 231 -12.82 -14.87 -5.88
C PRO A 231 -11.77 -15.27 -6.92
N MET A 232 -10.58 -15.70 -6.46
CA MET A 232 -9.52 -16.28 -7.29
C MET A 232 -8.90 -17.47 -6.57
N ARG A 233 -8.88 -18.63 -7.23
CA ARG A 233 -8.26 -19.85 -6.68
C ARG A 233 -6.75 -19.84 -6.84
N THR A 234 -6.25 -19.15 -7.88
CA THR A 234 -4.84 -19.01 -8.21
C THR A 234 -4.50 -17.54 -8.36
N TYR A 235 -3.53 -17.08 -7.61
CA TYR A 235 -2.99 -15.70 -7.68
C TYR A 235 -1.53 -15.71 -7.18
N THR A 236 -0.73 -14.73 -7.62
CA THR A 236 0.68 -14.62 -7.23
C THR A 236 0.81 -14.13 -5.79
N GLU A 237 0.12 -13.03 -5.47
CA GLU A 237 0.17 -12.39 -4.16
C GLU A 237 -1.03 -11.44 -3.96
N ILE A 238 -1.25 -11.02 -2.72
CA ILE A 238 -2.16 -9.92 -2.38
C ILE A 238 -1.32 -8.64 -2.32
N THR A 239 -1.56 -7.73 -3.26
CA THR A 239 -0.79 -6.48 -3.38
C THR A 239 -1.40 -5.31 -2.62
N SER A 240 -2.70 -5.36 -2.32
CA SER A 240 -3.38 -4.31 -1.56
C SER A 240 -4.59 -4.83 -0.80
N LEU A 241 -4.89 -4.23 0.35
CA LEU A 241 -6.05 -4.55 1.19
C LEU A 241 -6.95 -3.32 1.39
N PRO A 242 -8.22 -3.48 1.79
CA PRO A 242 -9.09 -2.37 2.14
C PRO A 242 -8.48 -1.49 3.23
N GLY A 243 -8.52 -0.17 3.02
CA GLY A 243 -7.94 0.82 3.93
C GLY A 243 -6.46 1.14 3.69
N ASP A 244 -5.79 0.48 2.76
CA ASP A 244 -4.43 0.87 2.39
C ASP A 244 -4.40 2.29 1.83
N PHE A 245 -3.34 3.02 2.18
CA PHE A 245 -3.18 4.40 1.77
C PHE A 245 -3.23 4.58 0.25
N ARG A 246 -4.01 5.57 -0.20
CA ARG A 246 -4.05 6.07 -1.58
C ARG A 246 -4.02 7.60 -1.52
N LYS A 247 -3.05 8.23 -2.21
CA LYS A 247 -2.94 9.69 -2.26
C LYS A 247 -4.24 10.32 -2.77
N GLY A 248 -4.82 11.25 -2.01
CA GLY A 248 -6.04 11.99 -2.39
C GLY A 248 -7.36 11.19 -2.33
N LEU A 249 -7.34 9.95 -1.80
CA LEU A 249 -8.51 9.09 -1.65
C LEU A 249 -8.66 8.60 -0.21
N GLY A 250 -9.87 8.23 0.19
CA GLY A 250 -10.17 7.71 1.53
C GLY A 250 -9.60 6.31 1.84
N GLY A 251 -8.55 5.88 1.12
CA GLY A 251 -7.94 4.57 1.20
C GLY A 251 -8.36 3.64 0.05
N HIS A 252 -7.79 2.45 0.01
CA HIS A 252 -8.12 1.42 -0.97
C HIS A 252 -9.48 0.77 -0.63
N SER A 253 -10.38 0.71 -1.61
CA SER A 253 -11.74 0.19 -1.41
C SER A 253 -11.86 -1.32 -1.48
N GLY A 254 -10.81 -2.04 -1.89
CA GLY A 254 -10.88 -3.48 -2.10
C GLY A 254 -9.60 -4.22 -1.77
N THR A 255 -9.53 -5.44 -2.27
CA THR A 255 -8.36 -6.31 -2.21
C THR A 255 -7.88 -6.56 -3.62
N ASP A 256 -6.58 -6.33 -3.85
CA ASP A 256 -5.95 -6.58 -5.15
C ASP A 256 -5.25 -7.94 -5.15
N PHE A 257 -5.78 -8.86 -5.97
CA PHE A 257 -5.19 -10.17 -6.23
C PHE A 257 -4.35 -10.09 -7.50
N LYS A 258 -3.02 -10.03 -7.37
CA LYS A 258 -2.10 -10.03 -8.52
C LYS A 258 -2.15 -11.38 -9.21
N ALA A 259 -2.50 -11.37 -10.49
CA ALA A 259 -2.59 -12.56 -11.31
C ALA A 259 -2.45 -12.21 -12.80
N PRO A 260 -1.99 -13.15 -13.65
CA PRO A 260 -1.98 -12.96 -15.10
C PRO A 260 -3.37 -12.64 -15.66
N VAL A 261 -3.41 -11.91 -16.78
CA VAL A 261 -4.63 -11.68 -17.54
C VAL A 261 -5.23 -13.03 -17.95
N GLY A 262 -6.57 -13.16 -17.85
CA GLY A 262 -7.28 -14.40 -18.21
C GLY A 262 -7.42 -15.40 -17.06
N THR A 263 -6.86 -15.11 -15.86
CA THR A 263 -7.05 -16.00 -14.69
C THR A 263 -8.53 -16.04 -14.30
N PRO A 264 -9.12 -17.24 -14.09
CA PRO A 264 -10.53 -17.38 -13.77
C PRO A 264 -10.95 -16.67 -12.47
N VAL A 265 -12.06 -15.94 -12.54
CA VAL A 265 -12.68 -15.22 -11.42
C VAL A 265 -14.02 -15.88 -11.08
N TYR A 266 -14.28 -16.08 -9.79
CA TYR A 266 -15.44 -16.81 -9.28
C TYR A 266 -16.28 -15.96 -8.33
N SER A 267 -17.58 -16.20 -8.29
CA SER A 267 -18.43 -15.66 -7.22
C SER A 267 -18.25 -16.48 -5.94
N GLY A 268 -17.86 -15.84 -4.84
CA GLY A 268 -17.74 -16.54 -3.57
C GLY A 268 -19.08 -17.02 -2.97
N PHE A 269 -20.19 -16.42 -3.39
CA PHE A 269 -21.51 -16.65 -2.79
C PHE A 269 -22.62 -16.71 -3.84
N LYS A 270 -23.75 -17.37 -3.49
CA LYS A 270 -24.99 -17.29 -4.27
C LYS A 270 -25.50 -15.84 -4.27
N GLY A 271 -25.93 -15.35 -5.46
CA GLY A 271 -26.43 -13.98 -5.58
C GLY A 271 -27.07 -13.70 -6.92
N LYS A 272 -27.33 -12.42 -7.20
CA LYS A 272 -27.88 -11.94 -8.47
C LYS A 272 -26.99 -10.81 -8.99
N VAL A 273 -26.60 -10.86 -10.26
CA VAL A 273 -25.84 -9.78 -10.91
C VAL A 273 -26.72 -8.54 -10.98
N THR A 274 -26.29 -7.45 -10.38
CA THR A 274 -27.02 -6.19 -10.38
C THR A 274 -26.61 -5.30 -11.54
N ARG A 275 -25.33 -5.29 -11.89
CA ARG A 275 -24.80 -4.56 -13.05
C ARG A 275 -23.47 -5.15 -13.53
N ALA A 276 -23.13 -4.82 -14.78
CA ALA A 276 -21.87 -5.16 -15.42
C ALA A 276 -21.39 -3.99 -16.25
N ASN A 277 -20.06 -3.82 -16.37
CA ASN A 277 -19.39 -2.86 -17.26
C ASN A 277 -19.84 -1.41 -17.08
N TRP A 278 -19.91 -0.93 -15.83
CA TRP A 278 -20.18 0.49 -15.55
C TRP A 278 -18.89 1.24 -15.28
N ASN A 279 -18.82 2.51 -15.67
CA ASN A 279 -17.64 3.37 -15.51
C ASN A 279 -16.35 2.69 -16.01
N VAL A 280 -16.40 2.13 -17.23
CA VAL A 280 -15.34 1.30 -17.81
C VAL A 280 -13.98 2.03 -17.86
N ARG A 281 -13.99 3.38 -18.01
CA ARG A 281 -12.75 4.17 -17.98
C ARG A 281 -11.98 4.03 -16.66
N ALA A 282 -12.68 3.93 -15.54
CA ALA A 282 -12.05 3.78 -14.22
C ALA A 282 -12.01 2.32 -13.77
N ASN A 283 -13.14 1.60 -13.84
CA ASN A 283 -13.30 0.26 -13.30
C ASN A 283 -12.79 -0.85 -14.25
N GLY A 284 -12.58 -0.53 -15.53
CA GLY A 284 -12.41 -1.55 -16.55
C GLY A 284 -13.71 -2.35 -16.77
N TYR A 285 -13.62 -3.51 -17.37
CA TYR A 285 -14.72 -4.46 -17.33
C TYR A 285 -14.94 -4.91 -15.90
N CYS A 286 -16.20 -4.99 -15.49
CA CYS A 286 -16.53 -5.20 -14.08
C CYS A 286 -17.90 -5.83 -13.88
N VAL A 287 -18.07 -6.45 -12.69
CA VAL A 287 -19.32 -7.11 -12.28
C VAL A 287 -19.63 -6.73 -10.82
N GLU A 288 -20.90 -6.42 -10.53
CA GLU A 288 -21.43 -6.30 -9.17
C GLU A 288 -22.50 -7.38 -8.94
N ILE A 289 -22.39 -8.10 -7.82
CA ILE A 289 -23.33 -9.16 -7.43
C ILE A 289 -23.91 -8.80 -6.05
N ASP A 290 -25.25 -8.81 -5.96
CA ASP A 290 -25.98 -8.68 -4.69
C ASP A 290 -26.18 -10.05 -4.04
N HIS A 291 -25.85 -10.17 -2.75
CA HIS A 291 -25.96 -11.37 -1.94
C HIS A 291 -26.91 -11.13 -0.75
N PRO A 292 -28.25 -11.12 -0.97
CA PRO A 292 -29.22 -10.73 0.08
C PRO A 292 -29.10 -11.54 1.35
N GLN A 293 -28.86 -12.85 1.24
CA GLN A 293 -28.76 -13.77 2.39
C GLN A 293 -27.53 -13.49 3.27
N LYS A 294 -26.50 -12.82 2.72
CA LYS A 294 -25.30 -12.43 3.43
C LYS A 294 -25.28 -10.93 3.82
N GLY A 295 -26.24 -10.14 3.35
CA GLY A 295 -26.32 -8.71 3.60
C GLY A 295 -25.17 -7.89 2.95
N ILE A 296 -24.56 -8.42 1.90
CA ILE A 296 -23.41 -7.81 1.22
C ILE A 296 -23.62 -7.74 -0.29
N LYS A 297 -22.75 -6.93 -0.93
CA LYS A 297 -22.46 -6.95 -2.35
C LYS A 297 -21.01 -7.24 -2.58
N THR A 298 -20.69 -7.90 -3.70
CA THR A 298 -19.31 -8.09 -4.15
C THR A 298 -19.10 -7.42 -5.49
N LEU A 299 -17.94 -6.77 -5.66
CA LEU A 299 -17.51 -6.11 -6.88
C LEU A 299 -16.23 -6.74 -7.38
N TYR A 300 -16.15 -6.92 -8.70
CA TYR A 300 -15.02 -7.51 -9.42
C TYR A 300 -14.63 -6.54 -10.52
N LEU A 301 -13.43 -5.95 -10.46
CA LEU A 301 -13.00 -4.88 -11.37
C LEU A 301 -11.73 -5.26 -12.12
N HIS A 302 -11.39 -4.47 -13.14
CA HIS A 302 -10.21 -4.62 -13.99
C HIS A 302 -10.17 -5.91 -14.80
N LEU A 303 -11.35 -6.48 -15.09
CA LEU A 303 -11.51 -7.76 -15.79
C LEU A 303 -11.09 -7.66 -17.26
N SER A 304 -10.64 -8.77 -17.85
CA SER A 304 -10.44 -8.91 -19.30
C SER A 304 -11.71 -9.41 -20.01
N LYS A 305 -12.53 -10.20 -19.30
CA LYS A 305 -13.75 -10.79 -19.85
C LYS A 305 -14.81 -10.96 -18.77
N VAL A 306 -16.04 -10.58 -19.09
CA VAL A 306 -17.24 -10.80 -18.27
C VAL A 306 -18.07 -11.92 -18.90
N LEU A 307 -18.43 -12.93 -18.10
CA LEU A 307 -19.13 -14.15 -18.54
C LEU A 307 -20.60 -14.20 -18.11
N VAL A 308 -21.07 -13.16 -17.42
CA VAL A 308 -22.41 -13.08 -16.83
C VAL A 308 -23.10 -11.76 -17.22
N LYS A 309 -24.42 -11.69 -17.12
CA LYS A 309 -25.21 -10.50 -17.48
C LYS A 309 -26.08 -10.02 -16.32
N PRO A 310 -26.43 -8.74 -16.28
CA PRO A 310 -27.37 -8.18 -15.30
C PRO A 310 -28.66 -8.98 -15.24
N GLY A 311 -29.18 -9.19 -14.02
CA GLY A 311 -30.36 -10.01 -13.76
C GLY A 311 -30.09 -11.51 -13.60
N GLN A 312 -28.93 -12.00 -14.01
CA GLN A 312 -28.57 -13.42 -13.90
C GLN A 312 -28.37 -13.84 -12.45
N THR A 313 -28.94 -15.00 -12.08
CA THR A 313 -28.69 -15.66 -10.79
C THR A 313 -27.38 -16.45 -10.86
N ILE A 314 -26.53 -16.29 -9.84
CA ILE A 314 -25.19 -16.89 -9.74
C ILE A 314 -25.14 -17.85 -8.56
N LYS A 315 -24.52 -19.01 -8.75
CA LYS A 315 -24.20 -19.97 -7.68
C LYS A 315 -22.87 -19.57 -7.00
N GLY A 316 -22.69 -19.90 -5.72
CA GLY A 316 -21.39 -19.85 -5.07
C GLY A 316 -20.40 -20.76 -5.77
N GLY A 317 -19.15 -20.31 -5.98
CA GLY A 317 -18.12 -21.03 -6.73
C GLY A 317 -18.27 -21.02 -8.25
N GLN A 318 -19.28 -20.31 -8.80
CA GLN A 318 -19.47 -20.20 -10.25
C GLN A 318 -18.43 -19.25 -10.87
N LYS A 319 -17.77 -19.65 -11.97
CA LYS A 319 -16.93 -18.76 -12.79
C LYS A 319 -17.80 -17.65 -13.39
N ILE A 320 -17.43 -16.40 -13.20
CA ILE A 320 -18.18 -15.21 -13.61
C ILE A 320 -17.42 -14.30 -14.56
N ALA A 321 -16.07 -14.39 -14.55
CA ALA A 321 -15.22 -13.51 -15.31
C ALA A 321 -13.80 -14.08 -15.46
N GLU A 322 -12.92 -13.29 -16.09
CA GLU A 322 -11.48 -13.49 -16.15
C GLU A 322 -10.78 -12.20 -15.73
N SER A 323 -9.71 -12.32 -14.92
CA SER A 323 -8.90 -11.17 -14.49
C SER A 323 -8.24 -10.46 -15.67
N GLY A 324 -7.95 -9.19 -15.52
CA GLY A 324 -7.41 -8.39 -16.60
C GLY A 324 -6.48 -7.28 -16.13
N ASN A 325 -6.38 -6.27 -17.00
CA ASN A 325 -5.64 -5.02 -16.76
C ASN A 325 -6.38 -3.87 -17.45
N THR A 326 -7.73 -3.84 -17.32
CA THR A 326 -8.59 -2.84 -17.98
C THR A 326 -9.00 -1.73 -17.01
N GLY A 327 -9.31 -0.52 -17.54
CA GLY A 327 -9.60 0.64 -16.72
C GLY A 327 -8.35 1.32 -16.15
N ARG A 328 -8.48 1.94 -14.97
CA ARG A 328 -7.38 2.63 -14.31
C ARG A 328 -6.61 1.66 -13.40
N THR A 329 -5.60 1.03 -13.95
CA THR A 329 -4.74 0.07 -13.28
C THR A 329 -3.29 0.19 -13.75
N PHE A 330 -2.31 -0.24 -12.96
CA PHE A 330 -0.88 -0.21 -13.28
C PHE A 330 -0.32 -1.57 -13.70
N ALA A 331 -0.97 -2.67 -13.30
CA ALA A 331 -0.50 -4.02 -13.57
C ALA A 331 -1.68 -5.02 -13.52
N PRO A 332 -1.57 -6.20 -14.17
CA PRO A 332 -2.62 -7.22 -14.17
C PRO A 332 -3.00 -7.69 -12.76
N HIS A 333 -4.28 -7.56 -12.40
CA HIS A 333 -4.83 -8.00 -11.12
C HIS A 333 -6.37 -8.09 -11.17
N LEU A 334 -6.96 -8.76 -10.20
CA LEU A 334 -8.35 -8.60 -9.84
C LEU A 334 -8.47 -7.65 -8.66
N HIS A 335 -9.21 -6.56 -8.81
CA HIS A 335 -9.68 -5.76 -7.68
C HIS A 335 -11.02 -6.32 -7.19
N TYR A 336 -11.07 -6.77 -5.93
CA TYR A 336 -12.23 -7.41 -5.30
C TYR A 336 -12.71 -6.63 -4.09
N GLU A 337 -14.00 -6.24 -4.07
CA GLU A 337 -14.61 -5.56 -2.93
C GLU A 337 -15.72 -6.40 -2.31
N ILE A 338 -15.85 -6.29 -0.98
CA ILE A 338 -17.04 -6.71 -0.24
C ILE A 338 -17.61 -5.47 0.42
N GLN A 339 -18.81 -5.08 0.01
CA GLN A 339 -19.50 -3.92 0.55
C GLN A 339 -20.73 -4.35 1.35
N HIS A 340 -21.09 -3.60 2.39
CA HIS A 340 -22.37 -3.80 3.06
C HIS A 340 -23.52 -3.45 2.08
N ARG A 341 -24.56 -4.29 2.02
CA ARG A 341 -25.61 -4.22 1.00
C ARG A 341 -26.33 -2.85 0.94
N LYS A 342 -26.57 -2.22 2.10
CA LYS A 342 -27.29 -0.95 2.23
C LYS A 342 -26.37 0.27 2.45
N ASN A 343 -25.07 0.05 2.72
CA ASN A 343 -24.12 1.12 2.96
C ASN A 343 -22.83 0.82 2.21
N ARG A 344 -22.59 1.49 1.08
CA ARG A 344 -21.45 1.28 0.20
C ARG A 344 -20.11 1.69 0.83
N ASP A 345 -20.13 2.61 1.78
CA ASP A 345 -18.92 3.10 2.45
C ASP A 345 -18.39 2.09 3.47
N ARG A 346 -19.24 1.13 3.86
CA ARG A 346 -18.85 0.03 4.76
C ARG A 346 -18.28 -1.12 3.95
N ILE A 347 -16.95 -1.15 3.88
CA ILE A 347 -16.16 -2.15 3.16
C ILE A 347 -15.59 -3.16 4.14
N TYR A 348 -15.51 -4.41 3.72
CA TYR A 348 -14.97 -5.50 4.53
C TYR A 348 -13.67 -6.03 3.93
N ASN A 349 -12.67 -6.24 4.78
CA ASN A 349 -11.50 -7.00 4.40
C ASN A 349 -11.87 -8.49 4.26
N PRO A 350 -11.70 -9.11 3.08
CA PRO A 350 -12.11 -10.48 2.84
C PRO A 350 -11.42 -11.48 3.76
N PHE A 351 -10.19 -11.20 4.21
CA PHE A 351 -9.39 -12.07 5.09
C PHE A 351 -9.68 -11.90 6.59
N LYS A 352 -10.51 -10.91 6.97
CA LYS A 352 -10.92 -10.66 8.36
C LYS A 352 -12.44 -10.70 8.53
N SER A 353 -13.17 -10.86 7.42
CA SER A 353 -14.63 -10.83 7.39
C SER A 353 -15.20 -12.21 7.72
N LYS A 354 -16.24 -12.24 8.56
CA LYS A 354 -17.04 -13.45 8.84
C LYS A 354 -17.79 -14.02 7.63
N HIS A 355 -17.80 -13.31 6.50
CA HIS A 355 -18.48 -13.76 5.28
C HIS A 355 -17.75 -14.89 4.58
N HIS A 356 -16.40 -14.92 4.68
CA HIS A 356 -15.56 -15.97 4.11
C HIS A 356 -15.09 -16.95 5.19
N LYS A 357 -14.82 -18.17 4.77
CA LYS A 357 -14.06 -19.15 5.53
C LYS A 357 -12.58 -19.05 5.15
N HIS A 358 -11.72 -19.18 6.15
CA HIS A 358 -10.28 -18.96 6.01
C HIS A 358 -9.48 -20.18 6.45
N TYR A 359 -8.30 -20.33 5.86
CA TYR A 359 -7.29 -21.28 6.28
C TYR A 359 -5.89 -20.69 6.10
N ALA A 360 -4.91 -21.28 6.74
CA ALA A 360 -3.49 -21.03 6.49
C ALA A 360 -2.84 -22.35 6.08
N ARG A 361 -1.91 -22.30 5.13
CA ARG A 361 -1.15 -23.49 4.75
C ARG A 361 -0.06 -23.76 5.79
N LYS A 362 0.40 -24.99 5.81
CA LYS A 362 1.60 -25.39 6.53
C LYS A 362 2.53 -26.12 5.55
N ILE A 363 3.82 -25.92 5.68
CA ILE A 363 4.82 -26.65 4.90
C ILE A 363 4.67 -28.16 5.22
N PRO A 364 4.39 -29.00 4.23
CA PRO A 364 4.33 -30.46 4.41
C PRO A 364 5.67 -31.02 4.89
N VAL A 365 5.61 -32.14 5.62
CA VAL A 365 6.81 -32.75 6.23
C VAL A 365 7.87 -33.10 5.19
N ASP A 366 7.47 -33.60 4.02
CA ASP A 366 8.37 -33.94 2.91
C ASP A 366 9.07 -32.74 2.27
N ARG A 367 8.56 -31.50 2.49
CA ARG A 367 9.14 -30.24 2.00
C ARG A 367 9.84 -29.43 3.09
N LEU A 368 9.70 -29.84 4.35
CA LEU A 368 10.19 -29.06 5.49
C LEU A 368 11.72 -28.89 5.48
N GLU A 369 12.47 -29.90 5.08
CA GLU A 369 13.93 -29.81 5.00
C GLU A 369 14.38 -28.86 3.87
N GLN A 370 13.70 -28.89 2.73
CA GLN A 370 13.94 -27.92 1.65
C GLN A 370 13.68 -26.50 2.13
N PHE A 371 12.57 -26.26 2.83
CA PHE A 371 12.23 -24.98 3.44
C PHE A 371 13.30 -24.50 4.41
N LYS A 372 13.70 -25.35 5.36
CA LYS A 372 14.76 -25.04 6.34
C LYS A 372 16.10 -24.68 5.67
N LYS A 373 16.46 -25.39 4.59
CA LYS A 373 17.65 -25.08 3.79
C LYS A 373 17.55 -23.68 3.17
N THR A 374 16.38 -23.32 2.63
CA THR A 374 16.12 -21.99 2.09
C THR A 374 16.27 -20.90 3.15
N VAL A 375 15.64 -21.08 4.32
CA VAL A 375 15.73 -20.15 5.46
C VAL A 375 17.16 -20.00 5.95
N LYS A 376 17.93 -21.12 6.05
CA LYS A 376 19.35 -21.09 6.41
C LYS A 376 20.17 -20.26 5.41
N GLY A 377 19.86 -20.37 4.12
CA GLY A 377 20.47 -19.55 3.06
C GLY A 377 20.21 -18.05 3.29
N TYR A 378 18.99 -17.65 3.59
CA TYR A 378 18.66 -16.26 3.92
C TYR A 378 19.42 -15.77 5.16
N ASN A 379 19.41 -16.55 6.23
CA ASN A 379 20.08 -16.17 7.48
C ASN A 379 21.60 -16.04 7.34
N SER A 380 22.26 -16.82 6.45
CA SER A 380 23.69 -16.69 6.20
C SER A 380 24.06 -15.35 5.56
N LEU A 381 23.19 -14.80 4.72
CA LEU A 381 23.38 -13.50 4.08
C LEU A 381 23.24 -12.32 5.07
N LEU A 382 22.38 -12.45 6.06
CA LEU A 382 22.20 -11.43 7.11
C LEU A 382 23.35 -11.39 8.13
N LYS A 383 24.11 -12.46 8.27
CA LYS A 383 25.26 -12.52 9.19
C LYS A 383 26.56 -11.96 8.59
N GLN A 384 26.63 -11.80 7.29
CA GLN A 384 27.78 -11.29 6.54
C GLN A 384 27.73 -9.77 6.29
N SER A 385 26.74 -9.08 6.87
CA SER A 385 26.55 -7.62 6.76
C SER A 385 27.02 -6.88 8.00
#